data_8f66e0d9aed64b1a2237c4d17c8e8557
#
_entry.id   8f66e0d9aed64b1a2237c4d17c8e8557
#
_cell.length_a   1.000
_cell.length_b   1.000
_cell.length_c   1.000
_cell.angle_alpha   90.00
_cell.angle_beta   90.00
_cell.angle_gamma   90.00
#
_symmetry.space_group_name_H-M   'P 1'
#
loop_
_entity.id
_entity.type
_entity.pdbx_description
1 polymer ?
#
loop_
_entity_poly.entity_id
_entity_poly.type
_entity_poly.pdbx_seq_one_letter_code
_entity_poly.pdbx_strand_id
1 'polypeptide(L)'
;MSGVIISAVGALKEGTLIYKRGCQRDFHEHLEIIGNGNISKADKKVKIHLHITGGNDKGVKAGHLIEGVVTVFCEVAIQVLRGFSMERTIDKELVSQKVLNPYVLNP
;
A
#
# COMPACT_ATOMS: atom_id res chain seq x y z
N MET A 1 -2.67 -1.48 -16.80
CA MET A 1 -3.99 -1.36 -16.15
C MET A 1 -3.91 -0.35 -15.03
N SER A 2 -4.92 0.47 -14.92
CA SER A 2 -5.08 1.37 -13.80
C SER A 2 -6.37 1.05 -13.06
N GLY A 3 -6.37 1.28 -11.76
CA GLY A 3 -7.53 0.94 -10.96
C GLY A 3 -7.49 1.59 -9.58
N VAL A 4 -8.60 1.44 -8.90
CA VAL A 4 -8.76 1.87 -7.51
C VAL A 4 -9.02 0.63 -6.67
N ILE A 5 -8.28 0.49 -5.58
CA ILE A 5 -8.58 -0.52 -4.57
C ILE A 5 -9.61 0.11 -3.65
N ILE A 6 -10.87 -0.25 -3.83
CA ILE A 6 -12.00 0.32 -3.09
C ILE A 6 -11.92 -0.11 -1.63
N SER A 7 -11.62 -1.39 -1.42
CA SER A 7 -11.44 -1.91 -0.08
C SER A 7 -10.52 -3.12 -0.07
N ALA A 8 -9.80 -3.27 1.02
CA ALA A 8 -9.07 -4.49 1.37
C ALA A 8 -9.44 -4.79 2.81
N VAL A 9 -9.99 -5.97 3.06
CA VAL A 9 -10.47 -6.38 4.38
C VAL A 9 -9.97 -7.78 4.67
N GLY A 10 -9.38 -7.97 5.81
CA GLY A 10 -8.89 -9.29 6.17
C GLY A 10 -7.94 -9.25 7.35
N ALA A 11 -7.04 -10.20 7.39
CA ALA A 11 -6.06 -10.29 8.45
C ALA A 11 -4.66 -10.59 7.91
N LEU A 12 -3.67 -9.95 8.50
CA LEU A 12 -2.27 -10.20 8.24
C LEU A 12 -1.61 -10.74 9.51
N LYS A 13 -0.63 -11.61 9.36
CA LYS A 13 0.14 -12.13 10.50
C LYS A 13 1.51 -11.49 10.62
N GLU A 14 2.00 -10.89 9.55
CA GLU A 14 3.25 -10.14 9.55
C GLU A 14 3.30 -9.25 8.31
N GLY A 15 4.15 -8.24 8.35
CA GLY A 15 4.35 -7.35 7.23
C GLY A 15 5.22 -6.16 7.58
N THR A 16 5.28 -5.23 6.63
CA THR A 16 6.08 -4.01 6.75
C THR A 16 5.24 -2.81 6.37
N LEU A 17 5.24 -1.81 7.23
CA LEU A 17 4.52 -0.56 7.04
C LEU A 17 5.49 0.62 7.02
N ILE A 18 5.19 1.61 6.18
CA ILE A 18 5.78 2.94 6.28
C ILE A 18 4.68 3.85 6.83
N TYR A 19 4.81 4.32 8.06
CA TYR A 19 3.80 5.16 8.68
C TYR A 19 4.08 6.65 8.54
N LYS A 20 5.31 7.01 8.18
CA LYS A 20 5.70 8.34 7.72
C LYS A 20 6.99 8.22 6.93
N ARG A 21 7.34 9.26 6.19
CA ARG A 21 8.56 9.27 5.37
C ARG A 21 9.79 8.88 6.19
N GLY A 22 10.53 7.90 5.70
CA GLY A 22 11.74 7.41 6.33
C GLY A 22 11.54 6.52 7.53
N CYS A 23 10.30 6.20 7.89
CA CYS A 23 9.99 5.38 9.07
C CYS A 23 9.30 4.10 8.66
N GLN A 24 10.07 3.05 8.54
CA GLN A 24 9.63 1.71 8.23
C GLN A 24 9.54 0.89 9.51
N ARG A 25 8.47 0.12 9.67
CA ARG A 25 8.29 -0.81 10.78
C ARG A 25 7.80 -2.14 10.28
N ASP A 26 8.43 -3.20 10.77
CA ASP A 26 7.95 -4.56 10.60
C ASP A 26 7.01 -4.91 11.76
N PHE A 27 6.02 -5.72 11.48
CA PHE A 27 5.17 -6.28 12.51
C PHE A 27 5.09 -7.80 12.35
N HIS A 28 5.02 -8.50 13.47
CA HIS A 28 4.92 -9.95 13.54
C HIS A 28 3.80 -10.32 14.52
N GLU A 29 2.61 -9.85 14.22
CA GLU A 29 1.43 -10.07 15.04
C GLU A 29 0.19 -10.06 14.17
N HIS A 30 -0.85 -10.73 14.63
CA HIS A 30 -2.13 -10.71 13.94
C HIS A 30 -2.72 -9.31 13.95
N LEU A 31 -3.05 -8.80 12.77
CA LEU A 31 -3.77 -7.54 12.61
C LEU A 31 -5.00 -7.77 11.74
N GLU A 32 -6.17 -7.35 12.24
CA GLU A 32 -7.36 -7.21 11.42
C GLU A 32 -7.25 -5.89 10.68
N ILE A 33 -7.33 -5.93 9.35
CA ILE A 33 -7.04 -4.75 8.54
C ILE A 33 -8.23 -4.30 7.71
N ILE A 34 -8.27 -3.00 7.47
CA ILE A 34 -9.02 -2.37 6.40
C ILE A 34 -8.07 -1.46 5.64
N GLY A 35 -8.32 -1.29 4.35
CA GLY A 35 -7.47 -0.42 3.54
C GLY A 35 -8.08 -0.05 2.20
N ASN A 36 -7.44 0.88 1.55
CA ASN A 36 -7.75 1.27 0.18
C ASN A 36 -6.50 1.85 -0.49
N GLY A 37 -6.59 2.04 -1.80
CA GLY A 37 -5.44 2.53 -2.54
C GLY A 37 -5.71 2.57 -4.04
N ASN A 38 -4.65 2.42 -4.82
CA ASN A 38 -4.75 2.45 -6.26
C ASN A 38 -3.73 1.53 -6.93
N ILE A 39 -3.99 1.28 -8.20
CA ILE A 39 -3.14 0.51 -9.09
C ILE A 39 -2.76 1.42 -10.25
N SER A 40 -1.47 1.56 -10.49
CA SER A 40 -0.92 2.41 -11.52
C SER A 40 0.21 1.70 -12.23
N LYS A 41 0.91 2.40 -13.09
CA LYS A 41 2.11 1.88 -13.76
C LYS A 41 3.33 2.70 -13.36
N ALA A 42 4.46 2.03 -13.28
CA ALA A 42 5.76 2.64 -13.14
C ALA A 42 6.74 1.85 -14.01
N ASP A 43 7.42 2.51 -14.95
CA ASP A 43 8.36 1.88 -15.88
C ASP A 43 7.74 0.66 -16.58
N LYS A 44 6.50 0.79 -17.06
CA LYS A 44 5.72 -0.26 -17.73
C LYS A 44 5.35 -1.45 -16.82
N LYS A 45 5.57 -1.33 -15.52
CA LYS A 45 5.19 -2.36 -14.52
C LYS A 45 4.01 -1.88 -13.70
N VAL A 46 3.21 -2.84 -13.24
CA VAL A 46 2.11 -2.54 -12.34
C VAL A 46 2.67 -2.14 -10.99
N LYS A 47 2.14 -1.05 -10.45
CA LYS A 47 2.49 -0.54 -9.13
C LYS A 47 1.25 -0.47 -8.27
N ILE A 48 1.28 -1.12 -7.13
CA ILE A 48 0.18 -1.11 -6.17
C ILE A 48 0.55 -0.19 -5.02
N HIS A 49 -0.36 0.71 -4.70
CA HIS A 49 -0.23 1.61 -3.56
C HIS A 49 -1.42 1.37 -2.63
N LEU A 50 -1.17 0.78 -1.49
CA LEU A 50 -2.20 0.38 -0.54
C LEU A 50 -1.85 0.92 0.84
N HIS A 51 -2.76 1.69 1.42
CA HIS A 51 -2.69 2.09 2.82
C HIS A 51 -3.65 1.23 3.63
N ILE A 52 -3.20 0.78 4.77
CA ILE A 52 -4.04 -0.01 5.67
C ILE A 52 -4.07 0.59 7.07
N THR A 53 -5.14 0.27 7.76
CA THR A 53 -5.25 0.44 9.21
C THR A 53 -5.53 -0.95 9.76
N GLY A 54 -4.71 -1.40 10.69
CA GLY A 54 -4.84 -2.71 11.29
C GLY A 54 -4.84 -2.63 12.80
N GLY A 55 -5.59 -3.51 13.42
CA GLY A 55 -5.71 -3.51 14.86
C GLY A 55 -5.78 -4.90 15.47
N ASN A 56 -5.48 -4.95 16.75
CA ASN A 56 -5.64 -6.10 17.62
C ASN A 56 -5.87 -5.62 19.05
N ASP A 57 -5.82 -6.50 20.02
CA ASP A 57 -6.03 -6.16 21.43
C ASP A 57 -4.94 -5.26 22.02
N LYS A 58 -3.82 -5.09 21.32
CA LYS A 58 -2.71 -4.27 21.80
C LYS A 58 -2.70 -2.87 21.23
N GLY A 59 -3.50 -2.60 20.19
CA GLY A 59 -3.57 -1.29 19.58
C GLY A 59 -3.77 -1.32 18.08
N VAL A 60 -3.46 -0.18 17.47
CA VAL A 60 -3.69 0.07 16.04
C VAL A 60 -2.39 0.48 15.38
N LYS A 61 -2.15 -0.06 14.20
CA LYS A 61 -1.06 0.35 13.31
C LYS A 61 -1.66 0.76 11.96
N ALA A 62 -1.09 1.77 11.36
CA ALA A 62 -1.56 2.27 10.07
C ALA A 62 -0.39 2.75 9.23
N GLY A 63 -0.55 2.71 7.91
CA GLY A 63 0.44 3.27 7.00
C GLY A 63 0.41 2.63 5.63
N HIS A 64 1.43 2.96 4.86
CA HIS A 64 1.66 2.40 3.54
C HIS A 64 2.17 0.95 3.70
N LEU A 65 1.46 0.01 3.11
CA LEU A 65 1.84 -1.40 3.16
C LEU A 65 2.87 -1.70 2.06
N ILE A 66 4.04 -2.12 2.47
CA ILE A 66 5.09 -2.56 1.54
C ILE A 66 4.87 -4.03 1.18
N GLU A 67 4.67 -4.85 2.19
CA GLU A 67 4.35 -6.26 2.03
C GLU A 67 3.60 -6.76 3.26
N GLY A 68 2.86 -7.82 3.07
CA GLY A 68 2.15 -8.47 4.16
C GLY A 68 1.88 -9.91 3.85
N VAL A 69 1.74 -10.71 4.88
CA VAL A 69 1.38 -12.12 4.77
C VAL A 69 -0.01 -12.30 5.34
N VAL A 70 -0.92 -12.77 4.48
CA VAL A 70 -2.31 -12.99 4.85
C VAL A 70 -2.43 -14.19 5.77
N THR A 71 -3.25 -14.05 6.80
CA THR A 71 -3.70 -15.15 7.63
C THR A 71 -5.22 -15.16 7.62
N VAL A 72 -5.83 -16.33 7.65
CA VAL A 72 -7.27 -16.57 7.53
C VAL A 72 -7.78 -16.17 6.14
N PHE A 73 -7.93 -14.89 5.84
CA PHE A 73 -8.37 -14.43 4.53
C PHE A 73 -8.05 -12.96 4.32
N CYS A 74 -8.10 -12.54 3.04
CA CYS A 74 -8.08 -11.13 2.68
C CYS A 74 -8.93 -10.97 1.42
N GLU A 75 -9.92 -10.10 1.49
CA GLU A 75 -10.80 -9.76 0.38
C GLU A 75 -10.43 -8.39 -0.15
N VAL A 76 -10.24 -8.30 -1.47
CA VAL A 76 -9.87 -7.05 -2.11
C VAL A 76 -10.87 -6.75 -3.23
N ALA A 77 -11.50 -5.58 -3.16
CA ALA A 77 -12.40 -5.10 -4.21
C ALA A 77 -11.68 -4.03 -5.03
N ILE A 78 -11.60 -4.26 -6.33
CA ILE A 78 -10.90 -3.38 -7.25
C ILE A 78 -11.87 -2.89 -8.33
N GLN A 79 -11.83 -1.59 -8.58
CA GLN A 79 -12.51 -1.01 -9.74
C GLN A 79 -11.47 -0.68 -10.81
N VAL A 80 -11.61 -1.28 -11.97
CA VAL A 80 -10.74 -1.01 -13.11
C VAL A 80 -11.15 0.31 -13.73
N LEU A 81 -10.17 1.18 -13.98
CA LEU A 81 -10.40 2.46 -14.66
C LEU A 81 -10.12 2.29 -16.16
N ARG A 82 -11.07 2.74 -16.98
CA ARG A 82 -10.99 2.68 -18.43
C ARG A 82 -10.92 4.10 -18.99
N GLY A 83 -10.23 4.25 -20.11
CA GLY A 83 -10.14 5.52 -20.81
C GLY A 83 -8.99 6.41 -20.38
N PHE A 84 -8.25 6.04 -19.34
CA PHE A 84 -7.01 6.72 -18.96
C PHE A 84 -6.13 5.77 -18.16
N SER A 85 -4.86 6.14 -18.06
CA SER A 85 -3.92 5.41 -17.23
C SER A 85 -3.25 6.35 -16.25
N MET A 86 -2.96 5.82 -15.08
CA MET A 86 -2.18 6.51 -14.06
C MET A 86 -0.76 5.96 -14.08
N GLU A 87 0.21 6.85 -14.06
CA GLU A 87 1.61 6.46 -14.06
C GLU A 87 2.33 7.08 -12.87
N ARG A 88 3.31 6.36 -12.36
CA ARG A 88 4.18 6.85 -11.30
C ARG A 88 5.57 7.08 -11.84
N THR A 89 6.16 8.18 -11.43
CA THR A 89 7.54 8.52 -11.76
C THR A 89 8.33 8.71 -10.47
N ILE A 90 9.63 8.50 -10.56
CA ILE A 90 10.50 8.71 -9.42
C ILE A 90 10.62 10.22 -9.16
N ASP A 91 10.34 10.62 -7.94
CA ASP A 91 10.56 11.99 -7.49
C ASP A 91 11.99 12.12 -6.97
N LYS A 92 12.81 12.91 -7.67
CA LYS A 92 14.23 13.09 -7.34
C LYS A 92 14.44 13.69 -5.95
N GLU A 93 13.54 14.55 -5.53
CA GLU A 93 13.62 15.14 -4.20
C GLU A 93 13.39 14.07 -3.13
N LEU A 94 12.42 13.18 -3.33
CA LEU A 94 12.18 12.08 -2.40
C LEU A 94 13.36 11.11 -2.37
N VAL A 95 14.01 10.86 -3.50
CA VAL A 95 15.23 10.04 -3.55
C VAL A 95 16.34 10.67 -2.71
N SER A 96 16.52 11.99 -2.82
CA SER A 96 17.55 12.69 -2.05
C SER A 96 17.29 12.63 -0.54
N GLN A 97 16.03 12.49 -0.14
CA GLN A 97 15.63 12.32 1.26
C GLN A 97 15.67 10.85 1.73
N LYS A 98 16.14 9.95 0.87
CA LYS A 98 16.22 8.51 1.16
C LYS A 98 14.86 7.89 1.52
N VAL A 99 13.81 8.35 0.85
CA VAL A 99 12.46 7.79 1.01
C VAL A 99 12.40 6.41 0.37
N LEU A 100 11.82 5.43 1.07
CA LEU A 100 11.78 4.04 0.61
C LEU A 100 10.97 3.87 -0.68
N ASN A 101 9.92 4.66 -0.87
CA ASN A 101 9.07 4.59 -2.05
C ASN A 101 8.95 5.96 -2.70
N PRO A 102 9.95 6.36 -3.54
CA PRO A 102 10.06 7.74 -4.05
C PRO A 102 9.19 8.03 -5.26
N TYR A 103 8.16 7.25 -5.49
CA TYR A 103 7.27 7.46 -6.64
C TYR A 103 6.18 8.47 -6.32
N VAL A 104 5.81 9.26 -7.31
CA VAL A 104 4.64 10.13 -7.28
C VAL A 104 3.67 9.71 -8.38
N LEU A 105 2.38 9.84 -8.11
CA LEU A 105 1.33 9.46 -9.04
C LEU A 105 1.03 10.61 -9.99
N ASN A 106 1.06 10.32 -11.28
CA ASN A 106 0.67 11.26 -12.33
C ASN A 106 -0.56 10.73 -13.05
N PRO A 107 -1.52 11.61 -13.36
CA PRO A 107 -2.71 11.22 -14.10
C PRO A 107 -2.41 10.85 -15.56
#